data_dd20b26ff22eb9aa5860ede3a70e7a09
#
_entry.id   dd20b26ff22eb9aa5860ede3a70e7a09
#
_cell.length_a   1.000
_cell.length_b   1.000
_cell.length_c   1.000
_cell.angle_alpha   90.00
_cell.angle_beta   90.00
_cell.angle_gamma   90.00
#
_symmetry.space_group_name_H-M   'P 1'
#
loop_
_entity.id
_entity.type
_entity.pdbx_description
1 polymer ?
#
loop_
_entity_poly.entity_id
_entity_poly.type
_entity_poly.pdbx_seq_one_letter_code
_entity_poly.pdbx_strand_id
1 'polypeptide(L)'
;MIGGGAAGTLCAALAAGRGLDVVLLEPNRMLGRKLRITGKGRCNVTNDCDAREFISAIPGDGRFLQSAIHKFGTSDTKALFEGLGVALKTERGNRVFPESDRADDIADALTKLARENGVRVLRERATRILTDEAGAVRAVSAGGGEIECEAAVICTGGLSYPGTGSTGDGYRMAGELGHTIRPCRPSLVPLESPDAWCREMQGFSLRNVELSAYEDEKLIYKALGEMLFTHFGVSGPLVLSASAHMRRFGECRYRLSIDLKPGLDEKKLDARLLRDFEKYSNREFRNSLGDLAGRAMIPVLVELSGQTDGR
;
A
#
# COMPACT_ATOMS: atom_id res chain seq x y z
N MET A 1 -19.28 -14.35 -8.77
CA MET A 1 -18.18 -13.51 -8.27
C MET A 1 -18.46 -12.06 -8.60
N ILE A 2 -18.33 -11.14 -7.65
CA ILE A 2 -18.62 -9.72 -7.83
C ILE A 2 -17.32 -8.94 -7.77
N GLY A 3 -16.85 -8.42 -8.92
CA GLY A 3 -15.60 -7.68 -9.10
C GLY A 3 -14.48 -8.51 -9.72
N GLY A 4 -13.99 -8.06 -10.87
CA GLY A 4 -12.91 -8.68 -11.67
C GLY A 4 -11.52 -8.11 -11.39
N GLY A 5 -11.23 -7.78 -10.13
CA GLY A 5 -9.88 -7.45 -9.66
C GLY A 5 -9.00 -8.69 -9.46
N ALA A 6 -7.83 -8.52 -8.84
CA ALA A 6 -6.90 -9.63 -8.57
C ALA A 6 -7.58 -10.78 -7.80
N ALA A 7 -8.26 -10.46 -6.70
CA ALA A 7 -8.92 -11.45 -5.85
C ALA A 7 -10.07 -12.17 -6.57
N GLY A 8 -10.98 -11.41 -7.22
CA GLY A 8 -12.15 -12.01 -7.85
C GLY A 8 -11.81 -12.81 -9.09
N THR A 9 -10.86 -12.37 -9.90
CA THR A 9 -10.43 -13.12 -11.09
C THR A 9 -9.76 -14.43 -10.70
N LEU A 10 -8.85 -14.42 -9.71
CA LEU A 10 -8.21 -15.64 -9.22
C LEU A 10 -9.21 -16.58 -8.56
N CYS A 11 -10.09 -16.05 -7.68
CA CYS A 11 -11.11 -16.85 -7.02
C CYS A 11 -12.06 -17.52 -8.03
N ALA A 12 -12.51 -16.76 -9.04
CA ALA A 12 -13.36 -17.28 -10.12
C ALA A 12 -12.66 -18.38 -10.91
N ALA A 13 -11.41 -18.17 -11.30
CA ALA A 13 -10.61 -19.15 -12.03
C ALA A 13 -10.43 -20.45 -11.25
N LEU A 14 -10.07 -20.36 -9.96
CA LEU A 14 -9.88 -21.53 -9.12
C LEU A 14 -11.19 -22.27 -8.82
N ALA A 15 -12.28 -21.56 -8.63
CA ALA A 15 -13.59 -22.17 -8.43
C ALA A 15 -14.08 -22.92 -9.69
N ALA A 16 -13.96 -22.29 -10.85
CA ALA A 16 -14.30 -22.92 -12.13
C ALA A 16 -13.40 -24.12 -12.45
N GLY A 17 -12.10 -24.04 -12.15
CA GLY A 17 -11.17 -25.16 -12.28
C GLY A 17 -11.49 -26.37 -11.37
N ARG A 18 -12.34 -26.17 -10.35
CA ARG A 18 -12.89 -27.24 -9.52
C ARG A 18 -14.23 -27.79 -10.01
N GLY A 19 -14.69 -27.34 -11.18
CA GLY A 19 -15.92 -27.79 -11.80
C GLY A 19 -17.18 -27.01 -11.43
N LEU A 20 -17.05 -25.86 -10.74
CA LEU A 20 -18.18 -24.99 -10.45
C LEU A 20 -18.57 -24.14 -11.67
N ASP A 21 -19.87 -23.90 -11.88
CA ASP A 21 -20.34 -22.89 -12.84
C ASP A 21 -20.14 -21.49 -12.25
N VAL A 22 -19.28 -20.70 -12.87
CA VAL A 22 -18.86 -19.40 -12.31
C VAL A 22 -19.16 -18.26 -13.28
N VAL A 23 -19.94 -17.29 -12.79
CA VAL A 23 -20.14 -15.99 -13.41
C VAL A 23 -19.30 -14.94 -12.67
N LEU A 24 -18.51 -14.16 -13.40
CA LEU A 24 -17.74 -13.03 -12.92
C LEU A 24 -18.33 -11.73 -13.43
N LEU A 25 -18.84 -10.89 -12.53
CA LEU A 25 -19.41 -9.58 -12.82
C LEU A 25 -18.33 -8.51 -12.70
N GLU A 26 -18.02 -7.82 -13.78
CA GLU A 26 -17.04 -6.74 -13.83
C GLU A 26 -17.45 -5.68 -14.86
N PRO A 27 -17.80 -4.46 -14.44
CA PRO A 27 -18.27 -3.43 -15.37
C PRO A 27 -17.17 -2.86 -16.27
N ASN A 28 -15.89 -2.96 -15.87
CA ASN A 28 -14.79 -2.47 -16.68
C ASN A 28 -14.52 -3.39 -17.87
N ARG A 29 -14.06 -2.80 -18.99
CA ARG A 29 -13.71 -3.56 -20.20
C ARG A 29 -12.60 -4.59 -19.96
N MET A 30 -11.64 -4.28 -19.09
CA MET A 30 -10.51 -5.16 -18.76
C MET A 30 -10.57 -5.60 -17.30
N LEU A 31 -10.27 -6.89 -17.06
CA LEU A 31 -10.06 -7.40 -15.72
C LEU A 31 -8.76 -6.85 -15.12
N GLY A 32 -8.69 -6.76 -13.80
CA GLY A 32 -7.48 -6.37 -13.08
C GLY A 32 -7.09 -4.90 -13.24
N ARG A 33 -8.03 -3.99 -13.51
CA ARG A 33 -7.72 -2.58 -13.78
C ARG A 33 -6.83 -1.93 -12.72
N LYS A 34 -7.10 -2.15 -11.43
CA LYS A 34 -6.23 -1.66 -10.36
C LYS A 34 -4.89 -2.38 -10.35
N LEU A 35 -4.88 -3.68 -10.58
CA LEU A 35 -3.65 -4.49 -10.62
C LEU A 35 -2.65 -3.92 -11.63
N ARG A 36 -3.14 -3.51 -12.82
CA ARG A 36 -2.33 -2.95 -13.92
C ARG A 36 -1.63 -1.64 -13.58
N ILE A 37 -2.09 -0.88 -12.58
CA ILE A 37 -1.46 0.38 -12.16
C ILE A 37 -0.65 0.25 -10.87
N THR A 38 -0.68 -0.91 -10.20
CA THR A 38 0.09 -1.13 -8.98
C THR A 38 1.60 -1.13 -9.25
N GLY A 39 2.40 -0.81 -8.23
CA GLY A 39 3.85 -0.76 -8.35
C GLY A 39 4.35 0.16 -9.48
N LYS A 40 3.63 1.25 -9.77
CA LYS A 40 3.90 2.18 -10.90
C LYS A 40 3.83 1.47 -12.26
N GLY A 41 2.87 0.58 -12.45
CA GLY A 41 2.70 -0.20 -13.68
C GLY A 41 3.54 -1.47 -13.76
N ARG A 42 4.26 -1.83 -12.68
CA ARG A 42 5.11 -3.02 -12.60
C ARG A 42 4.44 -4.21 -11.91
N CYS A 43 3.43 -3.99 -11.08
CA CYS A 43 2.77 -4.93 -10.18
C CYS A 43 3.73 -5.53 -9.14
N ASN A 44 3.74 -5.01 -7.93
CA ASN A 44 4.31 -5.73 -6.79
C ASN A 44 3.39 -6.91 -6.43
N VAL A 45 3.76 -8.12 -6.88
CA VAL A 45 2.90 -9.32 -6.83
C VAL A 45 2.74 -9.81 -5.40
N THR A 46 3.87 -9.95 -4.70
CA THR A 46 3.93 -10.42 -3.31
C THR A 46 5.25 -9.99 -2.66
N ASN A 47 5.51 -10.45 -1.45
CA ASN A 47 6.79 -10.33 -0.77
C ASN A 47 7.42 -11.73 -0.61
N ASP A 48 8.72 -11.86 -0.81
CA ASP A 48 9.46 -13.12 -0.69
C ASP A 48 9.84 -13.37 0.78
N CYS A 49 8.85 -13.64 1.60
CA CYS A 49 8.97 -13.89 3.02
C CYS A 49 8.15 -15.12 3.43
N ASP A 50 8.43 -15.70 4.59
CA ASP A 50 7.62 -16.78 5.12
C ASP A 50 6.27 -16.29 5.71
N ALA A 51 5.39 -17.23 6.06
CA ALA A 51 4.06 -16.92 6.60
C ALA A 51 4.12 -16.16 7.93
N ARG A 52 5.11 -16.40 8.77
CA ARG A 52 5.29 -15.75 10.07
C ARG A 52 5.72 -14.29 9.89
N GLU A 53 6.71 -14.07 9.02
CA GLU A 53 7.17 -12.74 8.66
C GLU A 53 6.04 -11.93 8.02
N PHE A 54 5.30 -12.53 7.07
CA PHE A 54 4.14 -11.91 6.44
C PHE A 54 3.11 -11.44 7.46
N ILE A 55 2.68 -12.32 8.37
CA ILE A 55 1.68 -12.01 9.40
C ILE A 55 2.19 -10.91 10.36
N SER A 56 3.47 -10.98 10.75
CA SER A 56 4.08 -9.99 11.65
C SER A 56 4.20 -8.59 11.04
N ALA A 57 4.32 -8.50 9.72
CA ALA A 57 4.39 -7.24 8.99
C ALA A 57 3.04 -6.53 8.83
N ILE A 58 1.92 -7.20 9.14
CA ILE A 58 0.58 -6.61 9.05
C ILE A 58 0.31 -5.74 10.28
N PRO A 59 0.11 -4.42 10.11
CA PRO A 59 -0.28 -3.56 11.22
C PRO A 59 -1.60 -4.02 11.84
N GLY A 60 -1.63 -4.18 13.17
CA GLY A 60 -2.80 -4.64 13.92
C GLY A 60 -2.86 -6.14 14.12
N ASP A 61 -4.00 -6.78 13.85
CA ASP A 61 -4.19 -8.21 14.08
C ASP A 61 -3.97 -9.03 12.80
N GLY A 62 -2.72 -9.28 12.45
CA GLY A 62 -2.34 -10.15 11.33
C GLY A 62 -2.81 -11.60 11.49
N ARG A 63 -3.14 -12.05 12.73
CA ARG A 63 -3.62 -13.42 12.99
C ARG A 63 -4.92 -13.74 12.26
N PHE A 64 -5.73 -12.74 11.91
CA PHE A 64 -6.91 -12.90 11.06
C PHE A 64 -6.59 -13.61 9.74
N LEU A 65 -5.41 -13.35 9.15
CA LEU A 65 -4.99 -13.94 7.88
C LEU A 65 -4.22 -15.26 8.03
N GLN A 66 -3.98 -15.74 9.26
CA GLN A 66 -3.15 -16.91 9.51
C GLN A 66 -3.60 -18.14 8.70
N SER A 67 -4.87 -18.49 8.74
CA SER A 67 -5.40 -19.65 7.98
C SER A 67 -5.26 -19.46 6.47
N ALA A 68 -5.51 -18.26 5.97
CA ALA A 68 -5.42 -17.96 4.53
C ALA A 68 -3.99 -18.07 4.02
N ILE A 69 -3.03 -17.46 4.74
CA ILE A 69 -1.61 -17.45 4.33
C ILE A 69 -0.96 -18.84 4.43
N HIS A 70 -1.39 -19.69 5.37
CA HIS A 70 -0.91 -21.08 5.41
C HIS A 70 -1.52 -21.96 4.31
N LYS A 71 -2.70 -21.60 3.79
CA LYS A 71 -3.34 -22.35 2.70
C LYS A 71 -2.90 -21.89 1.31
N PHE A 72 -2.61 -20.60 1.17
CA PHE A 72 -2.16 -19.98 -0.07
C PHE A 72 -1.29 -18.76 0.29
N GLY A 73 -0.01 -18.97 0.42
CA GLY A 73 0.97 -17.99 0.88
C GLY A 73 1.75 -17.32 -0.25
N THR A 74 2.85 -16.71 0.14
CA THR A 74 3.74 -15.98 -0.78
C THR A 74 4.41 -16.91 -1.78
N SER A 75 4.87 -18.08 -1.32
CA SER A 75 5.47 -19.13 -2.18
C SER A 75 4.47 -19.70 -3.17
N ASP A 76 3.23 -19.96 -2.74
CA ASP A 76 2.16 -20.45 -3.61
C ASP A 76 1.79 -19.41 -4.67
N THR A 77 1.80 -18.12 -4.28
CA THR A 77 1.58 -17.01 -5.22
C THR A 77 2.67 -16.95 -6.30
N LYS A 78 3.95 -17.12 -5.93
CA LYS A 78 5.06 -17.18 -6.88
C LYS A 78 4.89 -18.39 -7.81
N ALA A 79 4.70 -19.56 -7.25
CA ALA A 79 4.51 -20.81 -8.02
C ALA A 79 3.33 -20.74 -8.99
N LEU A 80 2.22 -20.10 -8.59
CA LEU A 80 1.08 -19.86 -9.47
C LEU A 80 1.48 -19.07 -10.72
N PHE A 81 2.11 -17.91 -10.58
CA PHE A 81 2.45 -17.06 -11.72
C PHE A 81 3.55 -17.67 -12.59
N GLU A 82 4.55 -18.30 -11.99
CA GLU A 82 5.57 -19.04 -12.73
C GLU A 82 4.96 -20.21 -13.51
N GLY A 83 4.01 -20.95 -12.91
CA GLY A 83 3.24 -22.00 -13.59
C GLY A 83 2.34 -21.48 -14.72
N LEU A 84 1.93 -20.20 -14.66
CA LEU A 84 1.22 -19.52 -15.75
C LEU A 84 2.17 -18.92 -16.81
N GLY A 85 3.48 -19.15 -16.69
CA GLY A 85 4.49 -18.70 -17.64
C GLY A 85 4.96 -17.25 -17.42
N VAL A 86 4.69 -16.67 -16.26
CA VAL A 86 5.21 -15.33 -15.90
C VAL A 86 6.44 -15.48 -15.02
N ALA A 87 7.62 -15.19 -15.57
CA ALA A 87 8.86 -15.17 -14.81
C ALA A 87 8.85 -14.01 -13.78
N LEU A 88 9.31 -14.30 -12.56
CA LEU A 88 9.32 -13.37 -11.45
C LEU A 88 10.76 -13.09 -10.98
N LYS A 89 10.97 -11.89 -10.44
CA LYS A 89 12.21 -11.46 -9.78
C LYS A 89 11.92 -10.90 -8.40
N THR A 90 12.86 -11.13 -7.47
CA THR A 90 12.83 -10.54 -6.12
C THR A 90 13.79 -9.35 -6.09
N GLU A 91 13.31 -8.19 -5.65
CA GLU A 91 14.07 -6.96 -5.49
C GLU A 91 14.31 -6.64 -4.00
N ARG A 92 15.08 -5.56 -3.75
CA ARG A 92 15.36 -5.08 -2.39
C ARG A 92 14.09 -4.97 -1.55
N GLY A 93 14.13 -5.45 -0.31
CA GLY A 93 12.97 -5.51 0.60
C GLY A 93 12.03 -6.67 0.28
N ASN A 94 12.56 -7.72 -0.36
CA ASN A 94 11.85 -8.96 -0.70
C ASN A 94 10.61 -8.72 -1.58
N ARG A 95 10.55 -7.61 -2.32
CA ARG A 95 9.41 -7.31 -3.21
C ARG A 95 9.53 -8.12 -4.48
N VAL A 96 8.45 -8.79 -4.84
CA VAL A 96 8.39 -9.64 -6.03
C VAL A 96 7.67 -8.93 -7.17
N PHE A 97 8.31 -8.88 -8.33
CA PHE A 97 7.80 -8.28 -9.57
C PHE A 97 7.92 -9.26 -10.74
N PRO A 98 7.14 -9.11 -11.82
CA PRO A 98 7.42 -9.80 -13.06
C PRO A 98 8.78 -9.31 -13.60
N GLU A 99 9.56 -10.21 -14.22
CA GLU A 99 10.86 -9.84 -14.83
C GLU A 99 10.72 -8.76 -15.91
N SER A 100 9.60 -8.78 -16.63
CA SER A 100 9.26 -7.81 -17.67
C SER A 100 9.00 -6.39 -17.15
N ASP A 101 8.84 -6.21 -15.83
CA ASP A 101 8.38 -4.96 -15.19
C ASP A 101 7.01 -4.47 -15.71
N ARG A 102 6.16 -5.36 -16.20
CA ARG A 102 4.84 -5.05 -16.76
C ARG A 102 3.73 -5.69 -15.92
N ALA A 103 2.91 -4.85 -15.29
CA ALA A 103 1.75 -5.29 -14.53
C ALA A 103 0.70 -6.02 -15.41
N ASP A 104 0.70 -5.74 -16.71
CA ASP A 104 -0.19 -6.39 -17.68
C ASP A 104 0.04 -7.90 -17.74
N ASP A 105 1.29 -8.36 -17.66
CA ASP A 105 1.60 -9.79 -17.74
C ASP A 105 0.95 -10.58 -16.61
N ILE A 106 0.93 -10.01 -15.40
CA ILE A 106 0.23 -10.59 -14.24
C ILE A 106 -1.29 -10.61 -14.44
N ALA A 107 -1.86 -9.48 -14.88
CA ALA A 107 -3.31 -9.37 -15.07
C ALA A 107 -3.82 -10.22 -16.24
N ASP A 108 -3.02 -10.34 -17.30
CA ASP A 108 -3.35 -11.14 -18.48
C ASP A 108 -3.22 -12.64 -18.18
N ALA A 109 -2.23 -13.06 -17.39
CA ALA A 109 -2.10 -14.43 -16.90
C ALA A 109 -3.35 -14.87 -16.10
N LEU A 110 -3.83 -14.04 -15.16
CA LEU A 110 -5.06 -14.32 -14.42
C LEU A 110 -6.30 -14.35 -15.33
N THR A 111 -6.38 -13.41 -16.27
CA THR A 111 -7.49 -13.35 -17.23
C THR A 111 -7.53 -14.58 -18.12
N LYS A 112 -6.36 -15.04 -18.58
CA LYS A 112 -6.20 -16.26 -19.37
C LYS A 112 -6.64 -17.49 -18.57
N LEU A 113 -6.17 -17.63 -17.34
CA LEU A 113 -6.54 -18.73 -16.44
C LEU A 113 -8.06 -18.79 -16.24
N ALA A 114 -8.69 -17.65 -15.95
CA ALA A 114 -10.15 -17.59 -15.78
C ALA A 114 -10.90 -18.05 -17.05
N ARG A 115 -10.46 -17.63 -18.23
CA ARG A 115 -11.05 -18.02 -19.50
C ARG A 115 -10.86 -19.51 -19.78
N GLU A 116 -9.66 -20.05 -19.57
CA GLU A 116 -9.33 -21.45 -19.81
C GLU A 116 -10.13 -22.40 -18.92
N ASN A 117 -10.43 -21.96 -17.69
CA ASN A 117 -11.27 -22.69 -16.76
C ASN A 117 -12.78 -22.48 -16.98
N GLY A 118 -13.19 -21.73 -18.02
CA GLY A 118 -14.60 -21.58 -18.39
C GLY A 118 -15.39 -20.53 -17.62
N VAL A 119 -14.71 -19.56 -16.93
CA VAL A 119 -15.40 -18.48 -16.25
C VAL A 119 -16.17 -17.60 -17.25
N ARG A 120 -17.48 -17.43 -17.03
CA ARG A 120 -18.31 -16.51 -17.79
C ARG A 120 -18.19 -15.10 -17.26
N VAL A 121 -17.61 -14.18 -18.02
CA VAL A 121 -17.44 -12.78 -17.63
C VAL A 121 -18.57 -11.93 -18.20
N LEU A 122 -19.38 -11.32 -17.33
CA LEU A 122 -20.42 -10.36 -17.71
C LEU A 122 -19.95 -8.93 -17.42
N ARG A 123 -20.10 -8.04 -18.41
CA ARG A 123 -19.70 -6.62 -18.34
C ARG A 123 -20.77 -5.76 -17.66
N GLU A 124 -21.15 -6.19 -16.47
CA GLU A 124 -22.23 -5.60 -15.71
C GLU A 124 -21.80 -5.27 -14.30
N ARG A 125 -22.44 -4.23 -13.75
CA ARG A 125 -22.22 -3.85 -12.35
C ARG A 125 -23.24 -4.55 -11.48
N ALA A 126 -22.77 -5.34 -10.51
CA ALA A 126 -23.63 -5.86 -9.47
C ALA A 126 -24.12 -4.73 -8.57
N THR A 127 -25.41 -4.70 -8.30
CA THR A 127 -26.04 -3.66 -7.48
C THR A 127 -26.53 -4.17 -6.15
N ARG A 128 -26.96 -5.45 -6.07
CA ARG A 128 -27.52 -6.04 -4.86
C ARG A 128 -27.32 -7.55 -4.85
N ILE A 129 -27.19 -8.15 -3.68
CA ILE A 129 -27.28 -9.59 -3.47
C ILE A 129 -28.69 -9.87 -2.89
N LEU A 130 -29.38 -10.80 -3.49
CA LEU A 130 -30.74 -11.17 -3.14
C LEU A 130 -30.74 -12.49 -2.35
N THR A 131 -31.53 -12.53 -1.28
CA THR A 131 -31.72 -13.73 -0.46
C THR A 131 -33.15 -14.22 -0.57
N ASP A 132 -33.35 -15.48 -0.23
CA ASP A 132 -34.68 -16.06 0.00
C ASP A 132 -35.21 -15.73 1.41
N GLU A 133 -36.37 -16.25 1.77
CA GLU A 133 -37.01 -16.06 3.06
C GLU A 133 -36.20 -16.66 4.23
N ALA A 134 -35.36 -17.63 3.97
CA ALA A 134 -34.46 -18.24 4.95
C ALA A 134 -33.13 -17.47 5.11
N GLY A 135 -32.90 -16.44 4.30
CA GLY A 135 -31.66 -15.64 4.29
C GLY A 135 -30.54 -16.25 3.45
N ALA A 136 -30.78 -17.33 2.71
CA ALA A 136 -29.80 -17.90 1.79
C ALA A 136 -29.71 -17.08 0.49
N VAL A 137 -28.52 -16.98 -0.08
CA VAL A 137 -28.31 -16.26 -1.36
C VAL A 137 -29.06 -16.99 -2.47
N ARG A 138 -29.87 -16.26 -3.26
CA ARG A 138 -30.59 -16.80 -4.40
C ARG A 138 -30.19 -16.17 -5.75
N ALA A 139 -29.77 -14.91 -5.73
CA ALA A 139 -29.40 -14.20 -6.96
C ALA A 139 -28.56 -12.96 -6.71
N VAL A 140 -27.98 -12.42 -7.76
CA VAL A 140 -27.32 -11.10 -7.78
C VAL A 140 -28.00 -10.23 -8.84
N SER A 141 -28.42 -9.03 -8.46
CA SER A 141 -28.95 -8.04 -9.40
C SER A 141 -27.81 -7.36 -10.15
N ALA A 142 -27.86 -7.41 -11.48
CA ALA A 142 -26.88 -6.75 -12.36
C ALA A 142 -27.54 -6.47 -13.74
N GLY A 143 -27.13 -5.37 -14.41
CA GLY A 143 -27.57 -5.05 -15.76
C GLY A 143 -29.10 -4.90 -15.95
N GLY A 144 -29.83 -4.63 -14.87
CA GLY A 144 -31.29 -4.52 -14.90
C GLY A 144 -32.02 -5.86 -14.79
N GLY A 145 -31.32 -6.98 -14.60
CA GLY A 145 -31.85 -8.31 -14.35
C GLY A 145 -31.34 -8.96 -13.10
N GLU A 146 -31.70 -10.21 -12.87
CA GLU A 146 -31.22 -11.07 -11.80
C GLU A 146 -30.43 -12.25 -12.37
N ILE A 147 -29.30 -12.55 -11.76
CA ILE A 147 -28.48 -13.71 -12.07
C ILE A 147 -28.62 -14.68 -10.91
N GLU A 148 -29.33 -15.77 -11.13
CA GLU A 148 -29.51 -16.81 -10.11
C GLU A 148 -28.17 -17.44 -9.72
N CYS A 149 -27.97 -17.67 -8.42
CA CYS A 149 -26.78 -18.32 -7.90
C CYS A 149 -27.01 -18.86 -6.49
N GLU A 150 -26.32 -19.92 -6.13
CA GLU A 150 -26.32 -20.51 -4.80
C GLU A 150 -25.38 -19.79 -3.82
N ALA A 151 -24.37 -19.08 -4.35
CA ALA A 151 -23.40 -18.36 -3.54
C ALA A 151 -22.88 -17.12 -4.28
N ALA A 152 -22.60 -16.06 -3.53
CA ALA A 152 -21.99 -14.83 -4.03
C ALA A 152 -20.70 -14.51 -3.26
N VAL A 153 -19.61 -14.18 -3.98
CA VAL A 153 -18.35 -13.77 -3.38
C VAL A 153 -18.09 -12.31 -3.73
N ILE A 154 -17.97 -11.46 -2.73
CA ILE A 154 -17.74 -10.02 -2.89
C ILE A 154 -16.23 -9.77 -3.01
N CYS A 155 -15.77 -9.33 -4.19
CA CYS A 155 -14.38 -9.03 -4.53
C CYS A 155 -14.22 -7.63 -5.14
N THR A 156 -15.08 -6.68 -4.75
CA THR A 156 -15.16 -5.34 -5.34
C THR A 156 -14.00 -4.40 -4.99
N GLY A 157 -13.08 -4.83 -4.12
CA GLY A 157 -12.04 -3.98 -3.56
C GLY A 157 -12.58 -3.04 -2.48
N GLY A 158 -11.79 -2.04 -2.10
CA GLY A 158 -12.12 -1.07 -1.06
C GLY A 158 -12.54 0.28 -1.63
N LEU A 159 -11.97 1.37 -1.06
CA LEU A 159 -12.26 2.77 -1.44
C LEU A 159 -11.09 3.45 -2.17
N SER A 160 -9.91 2.84 -2.20
CA SER A 160 -8.73 3.42 -2.84
C SER A 160 -8.83 3.35 -4.36
N TYR A 161 -8.36 4.40 -5.04
CA TYR A 161 -8.39 4.51 -6.51
C TYR A 161 -9.78 4.24 -7.11
N PRO A 162 -10.80 5.04 -6.76
CA PRO A 162 -12.19 4.80 -7.18
C PRO A 162 -12.37 4.78 -8.70
N GLY A 163 -11.52 5.50 -9.45
CA GLY A 163 -11.46 5.45 -10.91
C GLY A 163 -11.16 4.05 -11.48
N THR A 164 -10.68 3.10 -10.68
CA THR A 164 -10.47 1.70 -11.10
C THR A 164 -11.66 0.79 -10.84
N GLY A 165 -12.74 1.31 -10.23
CA GLY A 165 -13.95 0.56 -9.89
C GLY A 165 -14.11 0.25 -8.40
N SER A 166 -13.15 0.61 -7.54
CA SER A 166 -13.23 0.41 -6.08
C SER A 166 -13.98 1.55 -5.42
N THR A 167 -15.29 1.48 -5.40
CA THR A 167 -16.22 2.54 -4.98
C THR A 167 -16.94 2.25 -3.65
N GLY A 168 -16.61 1.12 -3.00
CA GLY A 168 -17.23 0.71 -1.74
C GLY A 168 -18.52 -0.10 -1.89
N ASP A 169 -18.88 -0.52 -3.11
CA ASP A 169 -20.10 -1.30 -3.35
C ASP A 169 -20.18 -2.58 -2.50
N GLY A 170 -19.04 -3.23 -2.28
CA GLY A 170 -19.01 -4.45 -1.44
C GLY A 170 -19.38 -4.18 0.01
N TYR A 171 -18.96 -3.04 0.56
CA TYR A 171 -19.34 -2.66 1.92
C TYR A 171 -20.85 -2.39 2.02
N ARG A 172 -21.43 -1.72 1.03
CA ARG A 172 -22.86 -1.47 0.98
C ARG A 172 -23.64 -2.79 0.89
N MET A 173 -23.30 -3.65 -0.07
CA MET A 173 -23.95 -4.96 -0.24
C MET A 173 -23.84 -5.84 1.01
N ALA A 174 -22.67 -5.89 1.65
CA ALA A 174 -22.50 -6.64 2.89
C ALA A 174 -23.32 -6.06 4.05
N GLY A 175 -23.38 -4.71 4.15
CA GLY A 175 -24.23 -4.03 5.14
C GLY A 175 -25.72 -4.32 4.95
N GLU A 176 -26.21 -4.35 3.71
CA GLU A 176 -27.60 -4.72 3.37
C GLU A 176 -27.95 -6.16 3.78
N LEU A 177 -26.95 -7.03 3.86
CA LEU A 177 -27.08 -8.42 4.34
C LEU A 177 -26.88 -8.57 5.85
N GLY A 178 -26.79 -7.45 6.60
CA GLY A 178 -26.67 -7.47 8.05
C GLY A 178 -25.24 -7.59 8.60
N HIS A 179 -24.22 -7.55 7.76
CA HIS A 179 -22.83 -7.51 8.24
C HIS A 179 -22.48 -6.14 8.83
N THR A 180 -21.75 -6.14 9.93
CA THR A 180 -21.21 -4.91 10.53
C THR A 180 -20.05 -4.39 9.69
N ILE A 181 -20.19 -3.18 9.17
CA ILE A 181 -19.12 -2.51 8.41
C ILE A 181 -18.35 -1.57 9.34
N ARG A 182 -17.08 -1.88 9.57
CA ARG A 182 -16.17 -0.98 10.28
C ARG A 182 -15.78 0.20 9.39
N PRO A 183 -15.75 1.44 9.91
CA PRO A 183 -15.32 2.61 9.13
C PRO A 183 -13.94 2.38 8.52
N CYS A 184 -13.85 2.64 7.21
CA CYS A 184 -12.58 2.58 6.51
C CYS A 184 -11.69 3.76 6.92
N ARG A 185 -10.39 3.49 7.10
CA ARG A 185 -9.38 4.50 7.45
C ARG A 185 -8.26 4.49 6.41
N PRO A 186 -7.60 5.63 6.17
CA PRO A 186 -6.42 5.70 5.30
C PRO A 186 -5.31 4.77 5.80
N SER A 187 -4.59 4.14 4.88
CA SER A 187 -3.42 3.30 5.16
C SER A 187 -2.49 3.33 3.96
N LEU A 188 -1.19 3.35 4.18
CA LEU A 188 -0.17 3.51 3.14
C LEU A 188 -0.40 4.79 2.32
N VAL A 189 -0.64 5.89 3.01
CA VAL A 189 -0.90 7.20 2.41
C VAL A 189 0.19 8.22 2.78
N PRO A 190 0.43 9.25 1.95
CA PRO A 190 1.20 10.42 2.35
C PRO A 190 0.55 11.13 3.54
N LEU A 191 1.32 11.94 4.25
CA LEU A 191 0.86 12.70 5.41
C LEU A 191 0.97 14.19 5.13
N GLU A 192 -0.09 14.90 5.45
CA GLU A 192 -0.07 16.36 5.48
C GLU A 192 0.64 16.84 6.75
N SER A 193 1.40 17.92 6.64
CA SER A 193 2.05 18.58 7.77
C SER A 193 1.71 20.07 7.79
N PRO A 194 1.42 20.65 8.96
CA PRO A 194 1.25 22.09 9.10
C PRO A 194 2.58 22.86 8.98
N ASP A 195 3.72 22.16 9.10
CA ASP A 195 5.05 22.77 9.09
C ASP A 195 5.39 23.33 7.70
N ALA A 196 5.56 24.66 7.61
CA ALA A 196 5.81 25.37 6.36
C ALA A 196 7.08 24.88 5.66
N TRP A 197 8.12 24.55 6.42
CA TRP A 197 9.40 24.06 5.90
C TRP A 197 9.31 22.75 5.11
N CYS A 198 8.26 21.94 5.31
CA CYS A 198 8.01 20.78 4.45
C CYS A 198 7.79 21.19 2.98
N ARG A 199 7.09 22.32 2.75
CA ARG A 199 6.81 22.84 1.41
C ARG A 199 8.05 23.42 0.76
N GLU A 200 8.90 24.08 1.56
CA GLU A 200 10.17 24.65 1.09
C GLU A 200 11.12 23.57 0.57
N MET A 201 11.06 22.39 1.17
CA MET A 201 11.83 21.21 0.75
C MET A 201 11.10 20.35 -0.30
N GLN A 202 10.02 20.84 -0.94
CA GLN A 202 9.29 20.06 -1.93
C GLN A 202 10.20 19.42 -2.99
N GLY A 203 10.01 18.12 -3.22
CA GLY A 203 10.80 17.33 -4.16
C GLY A 203 12.13 16.82 -3.60
N PHE A 204 12.56 17.28 -2.43
CA PHE A 204 13.77 16.79 -1.80
C PHE A 204 13.53 15.44 -1.15
N SER A 205 14.36 14.45 -1.52
CA SER A 205 14.31 13.09 -0.99
C SER A 205 15.43 12.86 0.01
N LEU A 206 15.07 12.28 1.15
CA LEU A 206 16.01 11.78 2.15
C LEU A 206 16.25 10.29 1.93
N ARG A 207 17.51 9.88 1.98
CA ARG A 207 17.93 8.48 1.89
C ARG A 207 18.72 8.11 3.13
N ASN A 208 18.58 6.84 3.54
CA ASN A 208 19.27 6.31 4.72
C ASN A 208 19.02 7.14 5.99
N VAL A 209 17.79 7.59 6.19
CA VAL A 209 17.32 8.27 7.40
C VAL A 209 16.48 7.32 8.22
N GLU A 210 16.40 7.56 9.54
CA GLU A 210 15.50 6.83 10.41
C GLU A 210 14.27 7.71 10.70
N LEU A 211 13.08 7.17 10.43
CA LEU A 211 11.82 7.83 10.73
C LEU A 211 11.18 7.17 11.95
N SER A 212 10.90 7.97 12.97
CA SER A 212 10.10 7.59 14.13
C SER A 212 8.75 8.29 14.10
N ALA A 213 7.66 7.53 14.28
CA ALA A 213 6.32 8.09 14.40
C ALA A 213 5.78 7.86 15.80
N TYR A 214 5.19 8.90 16.37
CA TYR A 214 4.64 8.91 17.74
C TYR A 214 3.14 9.23 17.70
N GLU A 215 2.38 8.55 18.55
CA GLU A 215 0.98 8.81 18.87
C GLU A 215 0.91 9.24 20.33
N ASP A 216 0.53 10.49 20.61
CA ASP A 216 0.52 11.06 21.97
C ASP A 216 1.81 10.71 22.77
N GLU A 217 2.98 10.99 22.20
CA GLU A 217 4.33 10.71 22.71
C GLU A 217 4.73 9.21 22.76
N LYS A 218 3.83 8.28 22.45
CA LYS A 218 4.14 6.84 22.36
C LYS A 218 4.71 6.52 20.98
N LEU A 219 5.89 5.92 20.94
CA LEU A 219 6.47 5.39 19.70
C LEU A 219 5.59 4.26 19.13
N ILE A 220 5.09 4.44 17.91
CA ILE A 220 4.25 3.46 17.20
C ILE A 220 4.92 2.87 15.96
N TYR A 221 5.93 3.55 15.41
CA TYR A 221 6.68 3.07 14.25
C TYR A 221 8.09 3.64 14.27
N LYS A 222 9.06 2.84 13.87
CA LYS A 222 10.46 3.24 13.71
C LYS A 222 11.12 2.38 12.63
N ALA A 223 11.70 3.00 11.61
CA ALA A 223 12.41 2.27 10.56
C ALA A 223 13.45 3.14 9.84
N LEU A 224 14.46 2.48 9.27
CA LEU A 224 15.45 3.07 8.38
C LEU A 224 15.01 2.97 6.92
N GLY A 225 15.19 4.03 6.12
CA GLY A 225 14.85 3.99 4.70
C GLY A 225 14.89 5.35 4.01
N GLU A 226 13.90 5.55 3.15
CA GLU A 226 13.79 6.74 2.30
C GLU A 226 12.44 7.43 2.51
N MET A 227 12.43 8.75 2.44
CA MET A 227 11.23 9.59 2.42
C MET A 227 11.43 10.80 1.53
N LEU A 228 10.35 11.50 1.23
CA LEU A 228 10.42 12.72 0.42
C LEU A 228 9.46 13.79 0.96
N PHE A 229 9.84 15.04 0.76
CA PHE A 229 9.00 16.21 1.05
C PHE A 229 8.13 16.56 -0.15
N THR A 230 6.89 16.98 0.11
CA THR A 230 5.89 17.36 -0.88
C THR A 230 5.35 18.76 -0.59
N HIS A 231 4.59 19.32 -1.52
CA HIS A 231 3.94 20.62 -1.31
C HIS A 231 2.88 20.64 -0.19
N PHE A 232 2.51 19.51 0.36
CA PHE A 232 1.51 19.39 1.45
C PHE A 232 2.07 18.75 2.72
N GLY A 233 3.30 18.24 2.71
CA GLY A 233 3.89 17.54 3.84
C GLY A 233 4.93 16.52 3.41
N VAL A 234 4.74 15.24 3.77
CA VAL A 234 5.73 14.17 3.58
C VAL A 234 5.15 12.92 2.93
N SER A 235 6.00 12.20 2.20
CA SER A 235 5.66 10.96 1.50
C SER A 235 6.88 10.03 1.41
N GLY A 236 6.79 8.99 0.61
CA GLY A 236 7.86 8.01 0.39
C GLY A 236 7.69 6.76 1.23
N PRO A 237 8.53 5.74 1.00
CA PRO A 237 8.34 4.41 1.59
C PRO A 237 8.18 4.40 3.11
N LEU A 238 9.05 5.14 3.84
CA LEU A 238 8.96 5.24 5.30
C LEU A 238 7.64 5.85 5.77
N VAL A 239 7.23 6.95 5.15
CA VAL A 239 6.00 7.66 5.53
C VAL A 239 4.76 6.84 5.24
N LEU A 240 4.71 6.18 4.06
CA LEU A 240 3.62 5.28 3.72
C LEU A 240 3.51 4.12 4.73
N SER A 241 4.64 3.52 5.11
CA SER A 241 4.64 2.47 6.13
C SER A 241 4.23 2.99 7.50
N ALA A 242 4.74 4.15 7.93
CA ALA A 242 4.35 4.78 9.18
C ALA A 242 2.84 5.06 9.25
N SER A 243 2.25 5.56 8.15
CA SER A 243 0.82 5.89 8.09
C SER A 243 -0.09 4.67 8.30
N ALA A 244 0.37 3.45 7.99
CA ALA A 244 -0.38 2.22 8.25
C ALA A 244 -0.51 1.90 9.75
N HIS A 245 0.36 2.47 10.59
CA HIS A 245 0.29 2.35 12.05
C HIS A 245 -0.51 3.48 12.71
N MET A 246 -0.81 4.56 11.97
CA MET A 246 -1.58 5.70 12.44
C MET A 246 -3.07 5.44 12.25
N ARG A 247 -3.79 5.07 13.33
CA ARG A 247 -5.18 4.61 13.25
C ARG A 247 -6.19 5.55 13.86
N ARG A 248 -5.74 6.60 14.55
CA ARG A 248 -6.58 7.50 15.34
C ARG A 248 -6.49 8.94 14.82
N PHE A 249 -6.52 9.12 13.50
CA PHE A 249 -6.55 10.45 12.90
C PHE A 249 -7.76 11.24 13.40
N GLY A 250 -7.49 12.47 13.86
CA GLY A 250 -8.50 13.35 14.45
C GLY A 250 -8.82 13.07 15.94
N GLU A 251 -8.28 12.00 16.53
CA GLU A 251 -8.49 11.62 17.93
C GLU A 251 -7.25 11.84 18.80
N CYS A 252 -6.07 11.91 18.20
CA CYS A 252 -4.79 12.05 18.89
C CYS A 252 -3.81 12.92 18.08
N ARG A 253 -2.71 13.31 18.70
CA ARG A 253 -1.63 14.04 18.04
C ARG A 253 -0.58 13.07 17.51
N TYR A 254 -0.27 13.19 16.22
CA TYR A 254 0.87 12.49 15.63
C TYR A 254 2.08 13.42 15.50
N ARG A 255 3.25 12.88 15.78
CA ARG A 255 4.54 13.54 15.59
C ARG A 255 5.49 12.61 14.84
N LEU A 256 6.12 13.14 13.80
CA LEU A 256 7.22 12.48 13.10
C LEU A 256 8.55 13.06 13.55
N SER A 257 9.54 12.19 13.77
CA SER A 257 10.91 12.58 14.05
C SER A 257 11.82 11.91 13.03
N ILE A 258 12.71 12.69 12.44
CA ILE A 258 13.63 12.23 11.39
C ILE A 258 15.04 12.31 11.92
N ASP A 259 15.70 11.17 12.09
CA ASP A 259 17.13 11.11 12.30
C ASP A 259 17.84 11.10 10.94
N LEU A 260 18.57 12.18 10.66
CA LEU A 260 19.25 12.39 9.39
C LEU A 260 20.57 11.59 9.29
N LYS A 261 21.11 11.13 10.40
CA LYS A 261 22.41 10.43 10.49
C LYS A 261 22.37 9.24 11.45
N PRO A 262 21.47 8.27 11.23
CA PRO A 262 21.23 7.16 12.16
C PRO A 262 22.44 6.24 12.38
N GLY A 263 23.47 6.36 11.56
CA GLY A 263 24.76 5.68 11.76
C GLY A 263 25.71 6.36 12.73
N LEU A 264 25.36 7.55 13.24
CA LEU A 264 26.16 8.31 14.21
C LEU A 264 25.38 8.43 15.52
N ASP A 265 26.00 8.03 16.63
CA ASP A 265 25.50 8.40 17.95
C ASP A 265 25.73 9.89 18.22
N GLU A 266 25.09 10.46 19.25
CA GLU A 266 25.16 11.87 19.59
C GLU A 266 26.61 12.35 19.74
N LYS A 267 27.47 11.57 20.40
CA LYS A 267 28.90 11.95 20.64
C LYS A 267 29.66 12.01 19.32
N LYS A 268 29.44 11.06 18.43
CA LYS A 268 30.10 11.04 17.11
C LYS A 268 29.55 12.15 16.20
N LEU A 269 28.26 12.43 16.29
CA LEU A 269 27.65 13.55 15.55
C LEU A 269 28.20 14.89 16.05
N ASP A 270 28.26 15.09 17.34
CA ASP A 270 28.83 16.31 17.95
C ASP A 270 30.31 16.51 17.55
N ALA A 271 31.15 15.48 17.70
CA ALA A 271 32.54 15.51 17.27
C ALA A 271 32.67 15.75 15.73
N ARG A 272 31.72 15.31 14.92
CA ARG A 272 31.68 15.58 13.49
C ARG A 272 31.32 17.04 13.21
N LEU A 273 30.29 17.56 13.89
CA LEU A 273 29.89 18.97 13.77
C LEU A 273 31.02 19.92 14.15
N LEU A 274 31.69 19.68 15.28
CA LEU A 274 32.83 20.48 15.71
C LEU A 274 33.96 20.52 14.68
N ARG A 275 34.30 19.36 14.10
CA ARG A 275 35.32 19.30 13.03
C ARG A 275 34.89 20.05 11.78
N ASP A 276 33.60 19.92 11.36
CA ASP A 276 33.11 20.60 10.20
C ASP A 276 33.06 22.12 10.42
N PHE A 277 32.69 22.58 11.59
CA PHE A 277 32.73 24.01 11.95
C PHE A 277 34.19 24.59 12.05
N GLU A 278 35.12 23.82 12.59
CA GLU A 278 36.52 24.18 12.57
C GLU A 278 37.08 24.31 11.14
N LYS A 279 36.78 23.30 10.27
CA LYS A 279 37.15 23.28 8.86
C LYS A 279 36.61 24.50 8.09
N TYR A 280 35.41 24.95 8.45
CA TYR A 280 34.71 26.05 7.79
C TYR A 280 34.62 27.33 8.62
N SER A 281 35.49 27.51 9.61
CA SER A 281 35.48 28.64 10.57
C SER A 281 35.44 30.04 9.93
N ASN A 282 35.90 30.17 8.68
CA ASN A 282 35.88 31.42 7.92
C ASN A 282 34.67 31.58 7.00
N ARG A 283 33.65 30.68 7.11
CA ARG A 283 32.44 30.72 6.31
C ARG A 283 31.22 31.06 7.15
N GLU A 284 30.17 31.54 6.52
CA GLU A 284 28.88 31.68 7.16
C GLU A 284 28.35 30.31 7.63
N PHE A 285 27.57 30.27 8.70
CA PHE A 285 27.03 29.04 9.30
C PHE A 285 26.34 28.13 8.25
N ARG A 286 25.50 28.69 7.37
CA ARG A 286 24.85 27.91 6.28
C ARG A 286 25.84 27.18 5.38
N ASN A 287 27.00 27.77 5.12
CA ASN A 287 28.02 27.20 4.25
C ASN A 287 28.86 26.11 4.92
N SER A 288 28.81 26.02 6.27
CA SER A 288 29.47 24.96 7.06
C SER A 288 28.66 23.66 7.07
N LEU A 289 27.36 23.70 6.75
CA LEU A 289 26.47 22.56 6.77
C LEU A 289 26.49 21.71 5.49
N GLY A 290 27.25 22.13 4.46
CA GLY A 290 27.23 21.50 3.13
C GLY A 290 27.69 20.03 3.10
N ASP A 291 28.57 19.62 4.01
CA ASP A 291 29.03 18.22 4.14
C ASP A 291 28.07 17.38 5.00
N LEU A 292 27.16 18.01 5.72
CA LEU A 292 26.22 17.35 6.63
C LEU A 292 24.85 17.14 6.02
N ALA A 293 24.33 18.12 5.27
CA ALA A 293 22.97 18.12 4.78
C ALA A 293 22.90 18.49 3.28
N GLY A 294 21.83 18.04 2.61
CA GLY A 294 21.57 18.42 1.23
C GLY A 294 21.22 19.91 1.10
N ARG A 295 21.56 20.49 -0.03
CA ARG A 295 21.42 21.96 -0.27
C ARG A 295 20.01 22.49 0.02
N ALA A 296 18.95 21.75 -0.34
CA ALA A 296 17.58 22.19 -0.11
C ALA A 296 17.19 22.19 1.38
N MET A 297 17.90 21.45 2.22
CA MET A 297 17.64 21.35 3.66
C MET A 297 18.38 22.44 4.47
N ILE A 298 19.49 22.95 3.95
CA ILE A 298 20.35 23.89 4.71
C ILE A 298 19.58 25.13 5.18
N PRO A 299 18.78 25.83 4.35
CA PRO A 299 18.02 26.99 4.81
C PRO A 299 17.07 26.66 5.98
N VAL A 300 16.39 25.52 5.88
CA VAL A 300 15.48 25.05 6.93
C VAL A 300 16.23 24.71 8.22
N LEU A 301 17.39 24.05 8.14
CA LEU A 301 18.20 23.76 9.31
C LEU A 301 18.71 25.03 10.00
N VAL A 302 19.09 26.04 9.23
CA VAL A 302 19.51 27.35 9.78
C VAL A 302 18.34 28.01 10.49
N GLU A 303 17.16 28.06 9.89
CA GLU A 303 15.95 28.61 10.51
C GLU A 303 15.59 27.86 11.81
N LEU A 304 15.51 26.54 11.77
CA LEU A 304 15.16 25.69 12.91
C LEU A 304 16.20 25.72 14.03
N SER A 305 17.47 25.99 13.72
CA SER A 305 18.53 26.15 14.74
C SER A 305 18.42 27.45 15.52
N GLY A 306 17.67 28.43 15.05
CA GLY A 306 17.57 29.77 15.61
C GLY A 306 18.87 30.58 15.49
N GLN A 307 19.83 30.08 14.71
CA GLN A 307 21.10 30.79 14.48
C GLN A 307 20.93 31.80 13.35
N THR A 308 21.46 33.01 13.55
CA THR A 308 21.56 33.98 12.45
C THR A 308 22.75 33.63 11.59
N ASP A 309 22.69 33.97 10.27
CA ASP A 309 23.82 33.82 9.34
C ASP A 309 25.03 34.78 9.70
N GLY A 310 25.40 34.85 10.98
CA GLY A 310 26.58 35.51 11.44
C GLY A 310 27.82 34.61 11.38
N ARG A 311 29.01 35.23 11.20
CA ARG A 311 30.30 34.55 11.34
C ARG A 311 30.49 34.04 12.75
#